data_ab52c4a3156dd5c21f4697286475081d
#
_entry.id   ab52c4a3156dd5c21f4697286475081d
#
_cell.length_a   1.000
_cell.length_b   1.000
_cell.length_c   1.000
_cell.angle_alpha   90.00
_cell.angle_beta   90.00
_cell.angle_gamma   90.00
#
_symmetry.space_group_name_H-M   'P 1'
#
loop_
_entity.id
_entity.type
_entity.pdbx_description
1 polymer ?
#
loop_
_entity_poly.entity_id
_entity_poly.type
_entity_poly.pdbx_seq_one_letter_code
_entity_poly.pdbx_strand_id
1 'polypeptide(L)'
;GAGLVVGGTNGKTTTAHMVATILDRAGRRVVHNRSGSNLVRGVLAALAAQSSLGGVPRGDVGVIEADEAALPAIVTNIRPRFILLNNLFRDQLDRYGELDHIATRWRAAIAALDPRTTLIVNADDPMLVGVTEALPRERIIYFGMAAADPNNAAARRLMLTTLPHAADAATCSRCGSRLDYHALYLSHLGDWYCPNCDHARPALDIAARDIRLEGVKALALTIDSLGAGGTATTNTSIALNVPLPGLYNAYNALAAAAAALAFGVTPDAVASGLVGFTAAFGRIERVALEGREIVLALVKNPTGFNEVLRMLVEGGVDADAGLTTPTMLIINDLDADGRDVSWLWDVDFEILASGAAPLHTAGIRGPDMAVRLKYAGVAQRRIILHPPGELRAALLDFVRAAPVGADLYILPTYTAMLETRRIFADLGAVRDFWQQ
;
A
#
# COMPACT_ATOMS: atom_id res chain seq x y z
N GLY A 1 2.40 27.86 -3.55
CA GLY A 1 3.41 27.24 -2.65
C GLY A 1 3.86 25.87 -3.15
N ALA A 2 5.02 25.42 -2.69
CA ALA A 2 5.55 24.12 -3.05
C ALA A 2 4.79 23.04 -2.26
N GLY A 3 3.68 22.53 -2.81
CA GLY A 3 2.86 21.50 -2.15
C GLY A 3 2.76 20.24 -3.00
N LEU A 4 2.74 19.07 -2.34
CA LEU A 4 2.40 17.77 -2.88
C LEU A 4 1.10 17.29 -2.22
N VAL A 5 0.16 16.79 -3.02
CA VAL A 5 -0.98 16.02 -2.53
C VAL A 5 -0.79 14.56 -2.96
N VAL A 6 -0.88 13.62 -2.02
CA VAL A 6 -0.75 12.18 -2.26
C VAL A 6 -2.13 11.55 -2.19
N GLY A 7 -2.57 10.97 -3.30
CA GLY A 7 -3.82 10.23 -3.45
C GLY A 7 -3.61 8.77 -3.84
N GLY A 8 -4.63 7.97 -3.65
CA GLY A 8 -4.64 6.53 -3.96
C GLY A 8 -5.37 5.74 -2.89
N THR A 9 -5.75 4.50 -3.17
CA THR A 9 -6.44 3.66 -2.18
C THR A 9 -5.47 3.08 -1.16
N ASN A 10 -4.37 2.51 -1.63
CA ASN A 10 -3.36 1.89 -0.78
C ASN A 10 -2.04 2.67 -0.80
N GLY A 11 -1.30 2.61 0.31
CA GLY A 11 0.05 3.17 0.41
C GLY A 11 0.14 4.68 0.67
N LYS A 12 -0.96 5.45 0.67
CA LYS A 12 -0.97 6.92 0.86
C LYS A 12 -0.11 7.38 2.03
N THR A 13 -0.40 6.88 3.22
CA THR A 13 0.29 7.26 4.46
C THR A 13 1.78 6.93 4.42
N THR A 14 2.12 5.73 3.95
CA THR A 14 3.52 5.29 3.83
C THR A 14 4.28 6.14 2.82
N THR A 15 3.72 6.35 1.63
CA THR A 15 4.33 7.18 0.59
C THR A 15 4.50 8.63 1.04
N ALA A 16 3.46 9.24 1.62
CA ALA A 16 3.52 10.61 2.12
C ALA A 16 4.58 10.76 3.22
N HIS A 17 4.68 9.78 4.13
CA HIS A 17 5.71 9.75 5.17
C HIS A 17 7.12 9.57 4.60
N MET A 18 7.30 8.69 3.60
CA MET A 18 8.57 8.53 2.89
C MET A 18 9.00 9.84 2.21
N VAL A 19 8.10 10.49 1.46
CA VAL A 19 8.38 11.79 0.83
C VAL A 19 8.76 12.83 1.88
N ALA A 20 7.97 12.94 2.96
CA ALA A 20 8.25 13.89 4.02
C ALA A 20 9.63 13.65 4.66
N THR A 21 9.98 12.39 4.90
CA THR A 21 11.29 12.00 5.47
C THR A 21 12.44 12.33 4.52
N ILE A 22 12.31 12.04 3.22
CA ILE A 22 13.34 12.39 2.23
C ILE A 22 13.54 13.90 2.18
N LEU A 23 12.46 14.68 2.11
CA LEU A 23 12.51 16.13 2.02
C LEU A 23 13.10 16.77 3.30
N ASP A 24 12.73 16.26 4.48
CA ASP A 24 13.25 16.73 5.77
C ASP A 24 14.76 16.47 5.87
N ARG A 25 15.21 15.27 5.51
CA ARG A 25 16.64 14.94 5.46
C ARG A 25 17.42 15.72 4.38
N ALA A 26 16.73 16.16 3.32
CA ALA A 26 17.28 17.10 2.34
C ALA A 26 17.26 18.57 2.81
N GLY A 27 16.94 18.83 4.08
CA GLY A 27 16.99 20.15 4.70
C GLY A 27 15.74 21.01 4.45
N ARG A 28 14.63 20.42 4.00
CA ARG A 28 13.34 21.14 3.81
C ARG A 28 12.48 21.03 5.06
N ARG A 29 11.92 22.14 5.52
CA ARG A 29 10.91 22.11 6.60
C ARG A 29 9.57 21.65 6.01
N VAL A 30 9.13 20.47 6.41
CA VAL A 30 7.94 19.82 5.84
C VAL A 30 6.72 20.05 6.74
N VAL A 31 5.62 20.50 6.14
CA VAL A 31 4.28 20.51 6.75
C VAL A 31 3.54 19.26 6.28
N HIS A 32 3.15 18.38 7.21
CA HIS A 32 2.58 17.08 6.88
C HIS A 32 1.44 16.71 7.85
N ASN A 33 0.36 16.08 7.34
CA ASN A 33 -0.73 15.57 8.17
C ASN A 33 -0.42 14.15 8.71
N ARG A 34 0.55 14.08 9.65
CA ARG A 34 1.13 12.82 10.19
C ARG A 34 0.12 11.85 10.82
N SER A 35 -1.01 12.36 11.31
CA SER A 35 -2.02 11.57 12.02
C SER A 35 -2.92 10.70 11.10
N GLY A 36 -2.66 10.64 9.78
CA GLY A 36 -3.54 9.96 8.82
C GLY A 36 -4.92 10.63 8.66
N SER A 37 -5.07 11.87 9.15
CA SER A 37 -6.28 12.68 9.00
C SER A 37 -6.36 13.22 7.57
N ASN A 38 -6.80 12.37 6.63
CA ASN A 38 -6.77 12.58 5.19
C ASN A 38 -8.06 13.18 4.61
N LEU A 39 -9.08 13.41 5.45
CA LEU A 39 -10.28 14.14 5.08
C LEU A 39 -10.05 15.65 5.18
N VAL A 40 -10.88 16.47 4.52
CA VAL A 40 -10.75 17.93 4.46
C VAL A 40 -10.56 18.56 5.84
N ARG A 41 -11.34 18.15 6.85
CA ARG A 41 -11.22 18.68 8.21
C ARG A 41 -9.87 18.33 8.86
N GLY A 42 -9.38 17.12 8.66
CA GLY A 42 -8.10 16.66 9.19
C GLY A 42 -6.93 17.40 8.55
N VAL A 43 -6.97 17.61 7.24
CA VAL A 43 -5.98 18.39 6.50
C VAL A 43 -5.97 19.85 7.00
N LEU A 44 -7.14 20.47 7.17
CA LEU A 44 -7.24 21.83 7.72
C LEU A 44 -6.69 21.92 9.15
N ALA A 45 -7.00 20.96 10.01
CA ALA A 45 -6.48 20.91 11.37
C ALA A 45 -4.95 20.77 11.39
N ALA A 46 -4.39 19.91 10.56
CA ALA A 46 -2.95 19.72 10.43
C ALA A 46 -2.24 20.96 9.91
N LEU A 47 -2.81 21.65 8.92
CA LEU A 47 -2.28 22.91 8.41
C LEU A 47 -2.36 24.03 9.47
N ALA A 48 -3.48 24.14 10.18
CA ALA A 48 -3.66 25.14 11.23
C ALA A 48 -2.64 24.95 12.37
N ALA A 49 -2.45 23.71 12.83
CA ALA A 49 -1.50 23.38 13.91
C ALA A 49 -0.05 23.74 13.55
N GLN A 50 0.29 23.70 12.26
CA GLN A 50 1.64 23.97 11.72
C GLN A 50 1.74 25.37 11.10
N SER A 51 0.80 26.27 11.37
CA SER A 51 0.80 27.64 10.87
C SER A 51 1.11 28.66 11.98
N SER A 52 1.52 29.87 11.57
CA SER A 52 1.61 31.02 12.46
C SER A 52 0.22 31.50 12.85
N LEU A 53 0.13 32.39 13.85
CA LEU A 53 -1.13 33.06 14.22
C LEU A 53 -1.75 33.85 13.06
N GLY A 54 -0.97 34.27 12.07
CA GLY A 54 -1.44 34.89 10.83
C GLY A 54 -1.86 33.90 9.74
N GLY A 55 -1.95 32.59 10.03
CA GLY A 55 -2.39 31.57 9.08
C GLY A 55 -1.36 31.15 8.03
N VAL A 56 -0.09 31.56 8.17
CA VAL A 56 0.99 31.18 7.25
C VAL A 56 1.65 29.87 7.72
N PRO A 57 1.70 28.80 6.88
CA PRO A 57 2.36 27.57 7.22
C PRO A 57 3.85 27.77 7.54
N ARG A 58 4.36 27.10 8.58
CA ARG A 58 5.75 27.21 9.05
C ARG A 58 6.68 26.20 8.36
N GLY A 59 6.51 26.00 7.07
CA GLY A 59 7.30 25.06 6.28
C GLY A 59 7.60 25.57 4.89
N ASP A 60 8.57 24.91 4.25
CA ASP A 60 9.00 25.21 2.89
C ASP A 60 8.18 24.40 1.88
N VAL A 61 7.74 23.19 2.29
CA VAL A 61 7.01 22.23 1.47
C VAL A 61 5.84 21.63 2.27
N GLY A 62 4.67 21.54 1.64
CA GLY A 62 3.53 20.77 2.15
C GLY A 62 3.49 19.38 1.53
N VAL A 63 3.38 18.33 2.33
CA VAL A 63 3.11 16.95 1.91
C VAL A 63 1.79 16.52 2.53
N ILE A 64 0.74 16.47 1.75
CA ILE A 64 -0.64 16.26 2.22
C ILE A 64 -1.17 14.94 1.69
N GLU A 65 -1.47 14.02 2.59
CA GLU A 65 -2.24 12.82 2.29
C GLU A 65 -3.71 13.19 2.12
N ALA A 66 -4.36 12.70 1.06
CA ALA A 66 -5.76 12.94 0.77
C ALA A 66 -6.53 11.62 0.57
N ASP A 67 -7.69 11.50 1.22
CA ASP A 67 -8.65 10.43 0.97
C ASP A 67 -9.21 10.54 -0.44
N GLU A 68 -9.63 9.44 -1.05
CA GLU A 68 -10.11 9.37 -2.44
C GLU A 68 -11.30 10.29 -2.69
N ALA A 69 -12.25 10.32 -1.76
CA ALA A 69 -13.42 11.17 -1.87
C ALA A 69 -13.11 12.64 -1.63
N ALA A 70 -12.08 12.94 -0.82
CA ALA A 70 -11.67 14.28 -0.45
C ALA A 70 -10.67 14.91 -1.43
N LEU A 71 -9.95 14.10 -2.22
CA LEU A 71 -8.92 14.57 -3.15
C LEU A 71 -9.39 15.72 -4.05
N PRO A 72 -10.55 15.66 -4.74
CA PRO A 72 -11.00 16.76 -5.59
C PRO A 72 -11.13 18.10 -4.86
N ALA A 73 -11.71 18.10 -3.66
CA ALA A 73 -11.83 19.30 -2.86
C ALA A 73 -10.48 19.82 -2.35
N ILE A 74 -9.59 18.92 -1.94
CA ILE A 74 -8.26 19.27 -1.43
C ILE A 74 -7.41 19.91 -2.53
N VAL A 75 -7.33 19.30 -3.73
CA VAL A 75 -6.50 19.83 -4.82
C VAL A 75 -7.02 21.17 -5.35
N THR A 76 -8.35 21.36 -5.41
CA THR A 76 -8.97 22.63 -5.80
C THR A 76 -8.62 23.77 -4.86
N ASN A 77 -8.61 23.51 -3.54
CA ASN A 77 -8.37 24.53 -2.52
C ASN A 77 -6.87 24.80 -2.29
N ILE A 78 -6.04 23.74 -2.25
CA ILE A 78 -4.61 23.88 -1.98
C ILE A 78 -3.82 24.34 -3.22
N ARG A 79 -4.27 23.97 -4.43
CA ARG A 79 -3.58 24.21 -5.71
C ARG A 79 -2.11 23.79 -5.62
N PRO A 80 -1.86 22.48 -5.43
CA PRO A 80 -0.51 21.97 -5.21
C PRO A 80 0.34 22.08 -6.47
N ARG A 81 1.66 22.12 -6.31
CA ARG A 81 2.61 22.02 -7.42
C ARG A 81 2.63 20.61 -8.01
N PHE A 82 2.52 19.59 -7.14
CA PHE A 82 2.53 18.20 -7.54
C PHE A 82 1.32 17.46 -6.96
N ILE A 83 0.79 16.51 -7.73
CA ILE A 83 -0.18 15.52 -7.27
C ILE A 83 0.41 14.16 -7.58
N LEU A 84 0.55 13.30 -6.56
CA LEU A 84 1.01 11.93 -6.70
C LEU A 84 -0.19 10.99 -6.57
N LEU A 85 -0.36 10.11 -7.55
CA LEU A 85 -1.40 9.10 -7.60
C LEU A 85 -0.78 7.70 -7.59
N ASN A 86 -0.98 6.97 -6.48
CA ASN A 86 -0.35 5.67 -6.26
C ASN A 86 -1.09 4.52 -6.97
N ASN A 87 -2.39 4.42 -6.75
CA ASN A 87 -3.26 3.34 -7.24
C ASN A 87 -4.72 3.69 -6.97
N LEU A 88 -5.61 3.01 -7.67
CA LEU A 88 -7.04 3.13 -7.45
C LEU A 88 -7.66 1.73 -7.40
N PHE A 89 -7.92 1.25 -6.18
CA PHE A 89 -8.58 -0.02 -5.87
C PHE A 89 -9.91 0.24 -5.17
N ARG A 90 -10.81 -0.74 -5.19
CA ARG A 90 -11.95 -0.72 -4.27
C ARG A 90 -11.44 -0.98 -2.85
N ASP A 91 -11.97 -0.23 -1.91
CA ASP A 91 -11.60 -0.42 -0.50
C ASP A 91 -12.50 -1.47 0.15
N GLN A 92 -13.82 -1.48 -0.17
CA GLN A 92 -14.81 -2.42 0.34
C GLN A 92 -15.91 -2.67 -0.71
N LEU A 93 -16.66 -3.80 -0.59
CA LEU A 93 -17.64 -4.23 -1.60
C LEU A 93 -18.89 -3.36 -1.73
N ASP A 94 -19.35 -2.77 -0.65
CA ASP A 94 -20.45 -1.81 -0.63
C ASP A 94 -20.15 -0.53 -1.46
N ARG A 95 -18.94 -0.42 -1.99
CA ARG A 95 -18.43 0.67 -2.82
C ARG A 95 -18.23 0.30 -4.31
N TYR A 96 -18.83 -0.79 -4.80
CA TYR A 96 -18.66 -1.24 -6.20
C TYR A 96 -19.01 -0.19 -7.26
N GLY A 97 -20.05 0.59 -7.06
CA GLY A 97 -20.36 1.74 -7.93
C GLY A 97 -19.52 2.97 -7.64
N GLU A 98 -18.70 2.95 -6.61
CA GLU A 98 -17.95 4.07 -6.12
C GLU A 98 -16.63 4.26 -6.88
N LEU A 99 -15.98 3.18 -7.34
CA LEU A 99 -14.70 3.28 -8.03
C LEU A 99 -14.79 4.08 -9.33
N ASP A 100 -15.76 3.77 -10.20
CA ASP A 100 -16.02 4.54 -11.42
C ASP A 100 -16.45 5.98 -11.10
N HIS A 101 -17.22 6.16 -10.02
CA HIS A 101 -17.61 7.48 -9.55
C HIS A 101 -16.40 8.27 -9.05
N ILE A 102 -15.52 7.65 -8.29
CA ILE A 102 -14.25 8.26 -7.83
C ILE A 102 -13.40 8.63 -9.05
N ALA A 103 -13.18 7.70 -9.98
CA ALA A 103 -12.42 7.95 -11.20
C ALA A 103 -13.00 9.12 -12.01
N THR A 104 -14.33 9.20 -12.14
CA THR A 104 -15.01 10.30 -12.82
C THR A 104 -14.80 11.64 -12.11
N ARG A 105 -14.92 11.67 -10.79
CA ARG A 105 -14.68 12.88 -10.00
C ARG A 105 -13.22 13.32 -10.05
N TRP A 106 -12.27 12.36 -10.03
CA TRP A 106 -10.85 12.66 -10.17
C TRP A 106 -10.55 13.21 -11.56
N ARG A 107 -11.09 12.61 -12.63
CA ARG A 107 -10.94 13.11 -14.00
C ARG A 107 -11.40 14.56 -14.14
N ALA A 108 -12.57 14.89 -13.58
CA ALA A 108 -13.10 16.25 -13.61
C ALA A 108 -12.21 17.25 -12.84
N ALA A 109 -11.75 16.86 -11.64
CA ALA A 109 -10.88 17.70 -10.82
C ALA A 109 -9.51 17.91 -11.47
N ILE A 110 -8.93 16.86 -12.09
CA ILE A 110 -7.64 16.89 -12.77
C ILE A 110 -7.70 17.77 -14.03
N ALA A 111 -8.78 17.69 -14.81
CA ALA A 111 -8.97 18.54 -15.96
C ALA A 111 -9.06 20.05 -15.61
N ALA A 112 -9.49 20.37 -14.40
CA ALA A 112 -9.62 21.74 -13.90
C ALA A 112 -8.37 22.26 -13.15
N LEU A 113 -7.27 21.50 -13.10
CA LEU A 113 -6.05 21.90 -12.39
C LEU A 113 -5.35 23.08 -13.05
N ASP A 114 -4.66 23.87 -12.21
CA ASP A 114 -3.73 24.90 -12.67
C ASP A 114 -2.72 24.29 -13.67
N PRO A 115 -2.48 24.92 -14.84
CA PRO A 115 -1.51 24.43 -15.82
C PRO A 115 -0.10 24.17 -15.28
N ARG A 116 0.27 24.80 -14.17
CA ARG A 116 1.56 24.61 -13.50
C ARG A 116 1.62 23.37 -12.61
N THR A 117 0.49 22.72 -12.35
CA THR A 117 0.46 21.48 -11.56
C THR A 117 0.94 20.32 -12.42
N THR A 118 1.92 19.58 -11.92
CA THR A 118 2.45 18.34 -12.52
C THR A 118 1.90 17.13 -11.76
N LEU A 119 1.48 16.11 -12.48
CA LEU A 119 1.06 14.84 -11.93
C LEU A 119 2.21 13.84 -11.91
N ILE A 120 2.29 13.05 -10.85
CA ILE A 120 3.22 11.92 -10.70
C ILE A 120 2.32 10.68 -10.58
N VAL A 121 2.29 9.84 -11.61
CA VAL A 121 1.25 8.83 -11.80
C VAL A 121 1.85 7.45 -11.93
N ASN A 122 1.30 6.50 -11.19
CA ASN A 122 1.62 5.10 -11.39
C ASN A 122 1.07 4.62 -12.74
N ALA A 123 1.95 4.40 -13.70
CA ALA A 123 1.58 3.96 -15.04
C ALA A 123 1.13 2.49 -15.08
N ASP A 124 1.51 1.71 -14.08
CA ASP A 124 1.10 0.31 -13.97
C ASP A 124 -0.38 0.16 -13.64
N ASP A 125 -1.05 1.24 -13.20
CA ASP A 125 -2.48 1.28 -12.94
C ASP A 125 -3.26 1.82 -14.17
N PRO A 126 -3.99 0.97 -14.91
CA PRO A 126 -4.74 1.41 -16.09
C PRO A 126 -5.85 2.43 -15.78
N MET A 127 -6.42 2.40 -14.56
CA MET A 127 -7.43 3.40 -14.17
C MET A 127 -6.82 4.78 -13.98
N LEU A 128 -5.64 4.87 -13.34
CA LEU A 128 -4.95 6.14 -13.16
C LEU A 128 -4.50 6.74 -14.49
N VAL A 129 -4.03 5.91 -15.42
CA VAL A 129 -3.72 6.37 -16.79
C VAL A 129 -4.96 6.93 -17.45
N GLY A 130 -6.11 6.21 -17.40
CA GLY A 130 -7.37 6.68 -17.94
C GLY A 130 -7.91 7.96 -17.28
N VAL A 131 -7.64 8.17 -15.99
CA VAL A 131 -8.04 9.40 -15.27
C VAL A 131 -7.22 10.62 -15.73
N THR A 132 -5.96 10.42 -16.14
CA THR A 132 -5.03 11.50 -16.52
C THR A 132 -4.91 11.73 -18.03
N GLU A 133 -5.57 10.94 -18.84
CA GLU A 133 -5.45 10.89 -20.30
C GLU A 133 -5.75 12.24 -21.01
N ALA A 134 -6.61 13.08 -20.43
CA ALA A 134 -6.94 14.39 -20.98
C ALA A 134 -5.83 15.45 -20.79
N LEU A 135 -4.80 15.16 -19.97
CA LEU A 135 -3.71 16.11 -19.74
C LEU A 135 -2.60 15.97 -20.78
N PRO A 136 -1.94 17.10 -21.13
CA PRO A 136 -0.72 17.07 -21.92
C PRO A 136 0.37 16.20 -21.28
N ARG A 137 1.08 15.40 -22.07
CA ARG A 137 2.10 14.44 -21.61
C ARG A 137 3.20 15.10 -20.77
N GLU A 138 3.58 16.30 -21.09
CA GLU A 138 4.60 17.10 -20.40
C GLU A 138 4.20 17.51 -18.98
N ARG A 139 2.95 17.35 -18.62
CA ARG A 139 2.44 17.60 -17.26
C ARG A 139 2.40 16.33 -16.40
N ILE A 140 2.84 15.20 -16.92
CA ILE A 140 2.76 13.92 -16.24
C ILE A 140 4.14 13.29 -16.15
N ILE A 141 4.52 12.86 -14.95
CA ILE A 141 5.66 12.00 -14.68
C ILE A 141 5.11 10.61 -14.43
N TYR A 142 5.34 9.67 -15.32
CA TYR A 142 4.92 8.29 -15.17
C TYR A 142 5.99 7.47 -14.46
N PHE A 143 5.59 6.78 -13.38
CA PHE A 143 6.44 5.80 -12.71
C PHE A 143 5.80 4.41 -12.75
N GLY A 144 6.62 3.36 -12.65
CA GLY A 144 6.15 1.98 -12.65
C GLY A 144 7.30 0.98 -12.54
N MET A 145 6.98 -0.30 -12.61
CA MET A 145 7.99 -1.35 -12.66
C MET A 145 8.60 -1.43 -14.06
N ALA A 146 9.92 -1.51 -14.16
CA ALA A 146 10.60 -1.74 -15.43
C ALA A 146 10.10 -3.05 -16.07
N ALA A 147 10.18 -3.13 -17.40
CA ALA A 147 9.86 -4.37 -18.11
C ALA A 147 10.66 -5.54 -17.52
N ALA A 148 9.96 -6.60 -17.14
CA ALA A 148 10.60 -7.77 -16.57
C ALA A 148 11.39 -8.51 -17.66
N ASP A 149 12.65 -8.84 -17.38
CA ASP A 149 13.37 -9.81 -18.20
C ASP A 149 12.72 -11.20 -17.99
N PRO A 150 12.12 -11.80 -19.02
CA PRO A 150 11.46 -13.10 -18.90
C PRO A 150 12.44 -14.24 -18.56
N ASN A 151 13.75 -14.03 -18.75
CA ASN A 151 14.80 -15.00 -18.41
C ASN A 151 15.28 -14.84 -16.96
N ASN A 152 14.94 -13.75 -16.28
CA ASN A 152 15.31 -13.53 -14.90
C ASN A 152 14.34 -14.25 -13.95
N ALA A 153 14.81 -15.33 -13.31
CA ALA A 153 14.00 -16.12 -12.37
C ALA A 153 13.51 -15.29 -11.16
N ALA A 154 14.28 -14.32 -10.67
CA ALA A 154 13.89 -13.46 -9.58
C ALA A 154 12.77 -12.50 -9.99
N ALA A 155 12.83 -11.92 -11.20
CA ALA A 155 11.78 -11.09 -11.74
C ALA A 155 10.47 -11.87 -11.94
N ARG A 156 10.55 -13.12 -12.44
CA ARG A 156 9.37 -13.99 -12.61
C ARG A 156 8.65 -14.30 -11.29
N ARG A 157 9.38 -14.44 -10.19
CA ARG A 157 8.77 -14.68 -8.87
C ARG A 157 7.91 -13.51 -8.36
N LEU A 158 8.20 -12.30 -8.85
CA LEU A 158 7.40 -11.12 -8.51
C LEU A 158 6.10 -11.03 -9.32
N MET A 159 6.00 -11.77 -10.43
CA MET A 159 4.86 -11.70 -11.34
C MET A 159 3.73 -12.64 -10.90
N LEU A 160 2.50 -12.16 -11.06
CA LEU A 160 1.30 -12.99 -10.98
C LEU A 160 1.09 -13.68 -12.33
N THR A 161 0.61 -14.92 -12.31
CA THR A 161 0.29 -15.69 -13.52
C THR A 161 -1.08 -15.37 -14.10
N THR A 162 -1.99 -14.89 -13.25
CA THR A 162 -3.37 -14.55 -13.61
C THR A 162 -3.83 -13.34 -12.81
N LEU A 163 -4.81 -12.61 -13.35
CA LEU A 163 -5.49 -11.56 -12.60
C LEU A 163 -6.21 -12.17 -11.38
N PRO A 164 -5.92 -11.72 -10.15
CA PRO A 164 -6.62 -12.17 -8.95
C PRO A 164 -8.08 -11.71 -8.95
N HIS A 165 -8.92 -12.33 -8.11
CA HIS A 165 -10.31 -11.94 -7.96
C HIS A 165 -10.48 -10.48 -7.51
N ALA A 166 -9.51 -9.97 -6.76
CA ALA A 166 -9.46 -8.57 -6.30
C ALA A 166 -9.02 -7.56 -7.39
N ALA A 167 -8.88 -7.97 -8.66
CA ALA A 167 -8.48 -7.04 -9.72
C ALA A 167 -9.65 -6.14 -10.15
N ASP A 168 -9.51 -4.84 -9.97
CA ASP A 168 -10.57 -3.86 -10.22
C ASP A 168 -10.55 -3.28 -11.65
N ALA A 169 -9.38 -3.24 -12.29
CA ALA A 169 -9.21 -2.71 -13.65
C ALA A 169 -8.87 -3.82 -14.63
N ALA A 170 -9.85 -4.68 -14.91
CA ALA A 170 -9.69 -5.80 -15.84
C ALA A 170 -10.07 -5.44 -17.31
N THR A 171 -10.66 -4.27 -17.53
CA THR A 171 -11.18 -3.85 -18.84
C THR A 171 -10.62 -2.50 -19.28
N CYS A 172 -10.45 -2.35 -20.59
CA CYS A 172 -9.99 -1.11 -21.20
C CYS A 172 -11.02 0.02 -21.03
N SER A 173 -10.58 1.15 -20.48
CA SER A 173 -11.42 2.34 -20.29
C SER A 173 -11.89 2.99 -21.60
N ARG A 174 -11.22 2.70 -22.74
CA ARG A 174 -11.56 3.26 -24.05
C ARG A 174 -12.56 2.41 -24.84
N CYS A 175 -12.41 1.08 -24.84
CA CYS A 175 -13.21 0.20 -25.70
C CYS A 175 -13.93 -0.93 -24.97
N GLY A 176 -13.76 -1.09 -23.65
CA GLY A 176 -14.41 -2.11 -22.84
C GLY A 176 -13.84 -3.54 -22.99
N SER A 177 -12.86 -3.77 -23.89
CA SER A 177 -12.23 -5.07 -24.04
C SER A 177 -11.38 -5.43 -22.82
N ARG A 178 -11.23 -6.73 -22.52
CA ARG A 178 -10.36 -7.18 -21.46
C ARG A 178 -8.92 -6.76 -21.74
N LEU A 179 -8.23 -6.31 -20.70
CA LEU A 179 -6.81 -5.99 -20.76
C LEU A 179 -5.96 -7.25 -20.68
N ASP A 180 -4.84 -7.25 -21.41
CA ASP A 180 -3.78 -8.23 -21.33
C ASP A 180 -2.53 -7.62 -20.71
N TYR A 181 -1.58 -8.46 -20.28
CA TYR A 181 -0.38 -8.05 -19.56
C TYR A 181 0.87 -8.73 -20.10
N HIS A 182 1.92 -7.95 -20.33
CA HIS A 182 3.27 -8.48 -20.51
C HIS A 182 3.86 -8.92 -19.18
N ALA A 183 3.53 -8.21 -18.09
CA ALA A 183 3.91 -8.52 -16.72
C ALA A 183 2.85 -8.00 -15.74
N LEU A 184 2.34 -8.85 -14.88
CA LEU A 184 1.37 -8.53 -13.84
C LEU A 184 2.04 -8.65 -12.48
N TYR A 185 2.04 -7.59 -11.67
CA TYR A 185 2.81 -7.56 -10.42
C TYR A 185 1.94 -7.63 -9.17
N LEU A 186 0.93 -6.76 -9.08
CA LEU A 186 0.12 -6.59 -7.89
C LEU A 186 -1.34 -6.27 -8.29
N SER A 187 -2.30 -7.17 -8.00
CA SER A 187 -3.69 -7.04 -8.43
C SER A 187 -3.75 -6.76 -9.94
N HIS A 188 -4.23 -5.58 -10.38
CA HIS A 188 -4.25 -5.16 -11.78
C HIS A 188 -3.07 -4.25 -12.16
N LEU A 189 -2.10 -4.05 -11.26
CA LEU A 189 -0.92 -3.24 -11.58
C LEU A 189 0.09 -4.05 -12.40
N GLY A 190 0.51 -3.51 -13.54
CA GLY A 190 1.45 -4.20 -14.39
C GLY A 190 1.78 -3.50 -15.71
N ASP A 191 2.47 -4.20 -16.58
CA ASP A 191 2.74 -3.80 -17.95
C ASP A 191 1.57 -4.27 -18.84
N TRP A 192 0.51 -3.47 -18.83
CA TRP A 192 -0.78 -3.78 -19.43
C TRP A 192 -0.93 -3.18 -20.82
N TYR A 193 -1.77 -3.82 -21.66
CA TYR A 193 -2.17 -3.33 -22.97
C TYR A 193 -3.58 -3.82 -23.33
N CYS A 194 -4.23 -3.10 -24.22
CA CYS A 194 -5.51 -3.53 -24.79
C CYS A 194 -5.28 -4.26 -26.10
N PRO A 195 -5.71 -5.51 -26.25
CA PRO A 195 -5.53 -6.25 -27.50
C PRO A 195 -6.44 -5.76 -28.64
N ASN A 196 -7.43 -4.91 -28.36
CA ASN A 196 -8.44 -4.45 -29.31
C ASN A 196 -8.26 -2.99 -29.76
N CYS A 197 -7.47 -2.18 -29.03
CA CYS A 197 -7.12 -0.81 -29.41
C CYS A 197 -5.70 -0.49 -28.97
N ASP A 198 -5.23 0.72 -29.31
CA ASP A 198 -3.87 1.18 -29.01
C ASP A 198 -3.64 1.63 -27.56
N HIS A 199 -4.64 1.44 -26.67
CA HIS A 199 -4.52 1.83 -25.28
C HIS A 199 -3.58 0.86 -24.51
N ALA A 200 -2.48 1.38 -24.06
CA ALA A 200 -1.45 0.61 -23.35
C ALA A 200 -0.78 1.46 -22.28
N ARG A 201 -0.03 0.79 -21.42
CA ARG A 201 0.79 1.45 -20.40
C ARG A 201 1.73 2.46 -21.08
N PRO A 202 1.72 3.74 -20.65
CA PRO A 202 2.63 4.74 -21.20
C PRO A 202 4.09 4.43 -20.86
N ALA A 203 5.00 4.99 -21.67
CA ALA A 203 6.43 4.95 -21.38
C ALA A 203 6.72 5.61 -20.03
N LEU A 204 7.55 4.93 -19.21
CA LEU A 204 7.93 5.37 -17.89
C LEU A 204 8.98 6.49 -17.95
N ASP A 205 8.88 7.48 -17.06
CA ASP A 205 9.92 8.46 -16.79
C ASP A 205 10.82 8.00 -15.64
N ILE A 206 10.25 7.22 -14.71
CA ILE A 206 10.94 6.66 -13.55
C ILE A 206 10.52 5.21 -13.39
N ALA A 207 11.50 4.31 -13.36
CA ALA A 207 11.26 2.87 -13.34
C ALA A 207 11.99 2.18 -12.18
N ALA A 208 11.34 1.21 -11.53
CA ALA A 208 11.98 0.33 -10.56
C ALA A 208 12.36 -1.00 -11.21
N ARG A 209 13.58 -1.48 -10.93
CA ARG A 209 14.09 -2.80 -11.34
C ARG A 209 14.88 -3.48 -10.23
N ASP A 210 15.32 -4.70 -10.48
CA ASP A 210 16.17 -5.49 -9.58
C ASP A 210 15.56 -5.62 -8.17
N ILE A 211 14.22 -5.76 -8.10
CA ILE A 211 13.49 -5.82 -6.83
C ILE A 211 13.78 -7.16 -6.17
N ARG A 212 14.22 -7.10 -4.92
CA ARG A 212 14.45 -8.26 -4.06
C ARG A 212 13.66 -8.09 -2.78
N LEU A 213 12.79 -9.05 -2.49
CA LEU A 213 12.02 -9.09 -1.26
C LEU A 213 12.78 -9.96 -0.25
N GLU A 214 13.02 -9.42 0.95
CA GLU A 214 13.73 -10.08 2.04
C GLU A 214 12.73 -10.58 3.11
N GLY A 215 11.76 -11.38 2.65
CA GLY A 215 10.68 -11.90 3.48
C GLY A 215 9.91 -10.78 4.16
N VAL A 216 9.68 -10.93 5.48
CA VAL A 216 8.95 -9.95 6.30
C VAL A 216 9.85 -8.85 6.88
N LYS A 217 11.07 -8.65 6.36
CA LYS A 217 12.06 -7.73 6.96
C LYS A 217 12.26 -6.45 6.15
N ALA A 218 12.57 -6.60 4.87
CA ALA A 218 13.02 -5.49 4.04
C ALA A 218 12.78 -5.78 2.56
N LEU A 219 13.04 -4.79 1.73
CA LEU A 219 13.17 -4.92 0.29
C LEU A 219 14.35 -4.09 -0.22
N ALA A 220 14.96 -4.54 -1.31
CA ALA A 220 15.95 -3.79 -2.08
C ALA A 220 15.46 -3.60 -3.51
N LEU A 221 15.73 -2.44 -4.09
CA LEU A 221 15.37 -2.13 -5.48
C LEU A 221 16.34 -1.10 -6.07
N THR A 222 16.40 -1.04 -7.39
CA THR A 222 17.07 0.03 -8.12
C THR A 222 16.02 0.88 -8.82
N ILE A 223 16.12 2.20 -8.69
CA ILE A 223 15.25 3.16 -9.39
C ILE A 223 16.06 3.89 -10.43
N ASP A 224 15.61 3.84 -11.68
CA ASP A 224 16.19 4.59 -12.79
C ASP A 224 15.30 5.79 -13.15
N SER A 225 15.93 6.97 -13.30
CA SER A 225 15.30 8.13 -13.93
C SER A 225 15.65 8.08 -15.42
N LEU A 226 14.63 7.92 -16.26
CA LEU A 226 14.77 7.68 -17.70
C LEU A 226 14.63 8.97 -18.54
N GLY A 227 14.31 10.12 -17.90
CA GLY A 227 14.00 11.38 -18.58
C GLY A 227 12.59 11.39 -19.18
N ALA A 228 12.09 12.56 -19.56
CA ALA A 228 10.74 12.73 -20.10
C ALA A 228 10.54 11.90 -21.38
N GLY A 229 9.54 11.01 -21.37
CA GLY A 229 9.19 10.16 -22.51
C GLY A 229 10.15 9.00 -22.77
N GLY A 230 10.96 8.58 -21.78
CA GLY A 230 11.87 7.44 -21.93
C GLY A 230 13.13 7.72 -22.76
N THR A 231 13.36 8.98 -23.13
CA THR A 231 14.57 9.41 -23.84
C THR A 231 15.62 9.86 -22.83
N ALA A 232 16.57 8.98 -22.56
CA ALA A 232 17.66 9.22 -21.60
C ALA A 232 18.56 10.37 -22.02
N THR A 233 18.51 11.49 -21.31
CA THR A 233 19.58 12.50 -21.35
C THR A 233 20.49 12.46 -20.12
N THR A 234 20.04 11.83 -19.02
CA THR A 234 20.87 11.48 -17.85
C THR A 234 20.25 10.28 -17.14
N ASN A 235 20.73 9.08 -17.44
CA ASN A 235 20.36 7.89 -16.67
C ASN A 235 20.97 7.99 -15.27
N THR A 236 20.13 8.24 -14.28
CA THR A 236 20.54 8.20 -12.88
C THR A 236 19.91 6.99 -12.24
N SER A 237 20.72 6.09 -11.70
CA SER A 237 20.28 4.91 -10.96
C SER A 237 20.45 5.12 -9.46
N ILE A 238 19.43 4.82 -8.69
CA ILE A 238 19.41 4.94 -7.23
C ILE A 238 19.16 3.55 -6.65
N ALA A 239 20.16 3.01 -5.96
CA ALA A 239 19.97 1.77 -5.20
C ALA A 239 19.32 2.10 -3.83
N LEU A 240 18.22 1.44 -3.52
CA LEU A 240 17.49 1.60 -2.27
C LEU A 240 17.46 0.28 -1.51
N ASN A 241 17.67 0.39 -0.20
CA ASN A 241 17.35 -0.66 0.75
C ASN A 241 16.35 -0.08 1.75
N VAL A 242 15.13 -0.62 1.73
CA VAL A 242 14.01 -0.10 2.52
C VAL A 242 13.64 -1.14 3.57
N PRO A 243 13.68 -0.81 4.88
CA PRO A 243 13.37 -1.76 5.95
C PRO A 243 11.85 -1.97 6.10
N LEU A 244 11.18 -2.16 4.98
CA LEU A 244 9.76 -2.52 4.88
C LEU A 244 9.62 -3.68 3.90
N PRO A 245 8.87 -4.72 4.24
CA PRO A 245 8.67 -5.85 3.35
C PRO A 245 7.53 -5.63 2.35
N GLY A 246 7.47 -6.51 1.35
CA GLY A 246 6.37 -6.63 0.40
C GLY A 246 6.48 -5.73 -0.82
N LEU A 247 5.96 -6.24 -1.96
CA LEU A 247 6.04 -5.56 -3.25
C LEU A 247 5.29 -4.21 -3.27
N TYR A 248 4.18 -4.10 -2.51
CA TYR A 248 3.46 -2.83 -2.37
C TYR A 248 4.33 -1.71 -1.76
N ASN A 249 5.31 -2.03 -0.91
CA ASN A 249 6.26 -1.04 -0.40
C ASN A 249 7.35 -0.68 -1.42
N ALA A 250 7.64 -1.55 -2.39
CA ALA A 250 8.46 -1.16 -3.54
C ALA A 250 7.75 -0.07 -4.37
N TYR A 251 6.45 -0.19 -4.62
CA TYR A 251 5.65 0.87 -5.25
C TYR A 251 5.63 2.15 -4.41
N ASN A 252 5.47 2.05 -3.08
CA ASN A 252 5.48 3.22 -2.20
C ASN A 252 6.85 3.94 -2.23
N ALA A 253 7.95 3.20 -2.21
CA ALA A 253 9.31 3.75 -2.28
C ALA A 253 9.60 4.38 -3.65
N LEU A 254 9.19 3.72 -4.73
CA LEU A 254 9.29 4.24 -6.10
C LEU A 254 8.52 5.55 -6.26
N ALA A 255 7.27 5.60 -5.80
CA ALA A 255 6.43 6.79 -5.82
C ALA A 255 7.04 7.93 -5.01
N ALA A 256 7.58 7.63 -3.82
CA ALA A 256 8.23 8.62 -2.98
C ALA A 256 9.52 9.17 -3.61
N ALA A 257 10.32 8.31 -4.24
CA ALA A 257 11.51 8.73 -4.98
C ALA A 257 11.13 9.61 -6.18
N ALA A 258 10.10 9.23 -6.95
CA ALA A 258 9.60 10.01 -8.07
C ALA A 258 9.16 11.42 -7.63
N ALA A 259 8.44 11.52 -6.51
CA ALA A 259 8.05 12.81 -5.95
C ALA A 259 9.25 13.63 -5.49
N ALA A 260 10.20 13.03 -4.78
CA ALA A 260 11.39 13.72 -4.29
C ALA A 260 12.26 14.25 -5.45
N LEU A 261 12.47 13.44 -6.48
CA LEU A 261 13.16 13.85 -7.70
C LEU A 261 12.45 15.02 -8.40
N ALA A 262 11.11 15.01 -8.47
CA ALA A 262 10.31 16.11 -9.02
C ALA A 262 10.49 17.42 -8.22
N PHE A 263 10.76 17.35 -6.91
CA PHE A 263 11.14 18.48 -6.08
C PHE A 263 12.60 18.94 -6.26
N GLY A 264 13.38 18.23 -7.07
CA GLY A 264 14.80 18.53 -7.31
C GLY A 264 15.73 18.01 -6.21
N VAL A 265 15.29 17.01 -5.43
CA VAL A 265 16.17 16.31 -4.48
C VAL A 265 17.17 15.46 -5.25
N THR A 266 18.41 15.47 -4.83
CA THR A 266 19.47 14.68 -5.50
C THR A 266 19.27 13.17 -5.26
N PRO A 267 19.71 12.29 -6.19
CA PRO A 267 19.64 10.85 -6.05
C PRO A 267 20.23 10.33 -4.73
N ASP A 268 21.38 10.84 -4.31
CA ASP A 268 22.02 10.46 -3.05
C ASP A 268 21.19 10.84 -1.83
N ALA A 269 20.52 12.00 -1.88
CA ALA A 269 19.63 12.43 -0.81
C ALA A 269 18.33 11.58 -0.77
N VAL A 270 17.83 11.12 -1.92
CA VAL A 270 16.72 10.15 -1.97
C VAL A 270 17.14 8.84 -1.31
N ALA A 271 18.30 8.28 -1.70
CA ALA A 271 18.80 7.03 -1.14
C ALA A 271 19.01 7.14 0.39
N SER A 272 19.73 8.14 0.84
CA SER A 272 19.98 8.36 2.27
C SER A 272 18.71 8.67 3.05
N GLY A 273 17.71 9.30 2.41
CA GLY A 273 16.43 9.65 2.99
C GLY A 273 15.59 8.45 3.44
N LEU A 274 15.77 7.28 2.85
CA LEU A 274 15.04 6.06 3.21
C LEU A 274 15.84 5.08 4.08
N VAL A 275 17.13 5.36 4.33
CA VAL A 275 17.92 4.54 5.27
C VAL A 275 17.33 4.63 6.68
N GLY A 276 17.00 3.47 7.28
CA GLY A 276 16.42 3.40 8.61
C GLY A 276 14.99 3.96 8.69
N PHE A 277 14.29 4.07 7.56
CA PHE A 277 12.88 4.45 7.55
C PHE A 277 12.04 3.44 8.34
N THR A 278 11.14 3.93 9.17
CA THR A 278 10.18 3.11 9.93
C THR A 278 8.78 3.36 9.42
N ALA A 279 7.99 2.29 9.30
CA ALA A 279 6.59 2.41 8.87
C ALA A 279 5.80 3.31 9.84
N ALA A 280 4.85 4.06 9.29
CA ALA A 280 3.80 4.66 10.12
C ALA A 280 2.96 3.56 10.78
N PHE A 281 2.34 3.91 11.91
CA PHE A 281 1.46 3.05 12.69
C PHE A 281 0.57 2.11 11.84
N GLY A 282 0.45 0.85 12.28
CA GLY A 282 -0.55 -0.11 11.77
C GLY A 282 -0.20 -0.79 10.44
N ARG A 283 1.02 -0.65 9.90
CA ARG A 283 1.35 -1.28 8.61
C ARG A 283 1.96 -2.68 8.80
N ILE A 284 3.14 -2.76 9.39
CA ILE A 284 3.77 -4.01 9.83
C ILE A 284 4.56 -3.65 11.08
N GLU A 285 4.21 -4.25 12.19
CA GLU A 285 4.88 -4.06 13.47
C GLU A 285 5.46 -5.36 13.97
N ARG A 286 6.60 -5.29 14.63
CA ARG A 286 7.20 -6.43 15.36
C ARG A 286 7.01 -6.23 16.84
N VAL A 287 6.48 -7.24 17.49
CA VAL A 287 6.16 -7.23 18.92
C VAL A 287 6.75 -8.46 19.57
N ALA A 288 7.61 -8.27 20.56
CA ALA A 288 8.10 -9.38 21.39
C ALA A 288 7.13 -9.58 22.57
N LEU A 289 6.58 -10.78 22.72
CA LEU A 289 5.69 -11.13 23.84
C LEU A 289 5.97 -12.55 24.32
N GLU A 290 6.21 -12.71 25.61
CA GLU A 290 6.48 -13.98 26.27
C GLU A 290 7.54 -14.84 25.53
N GLY A 291 8.59 -14.20 25.00
CA GLY A 291 9.68 -14.85 24.27
C GLY A 291 9.36 -15.34 22.86
N ARG A 292 8.29 -14.81 22.22
CA ARG A 292 7.93 -15.03 20.82
C ARG A 292 8.01 -13.71 20.07
N GLU A 293 8.32 -13.79 18.78
CA GLU A 293 8.31 -12.64 17.86
C GLU A 293 7.00 -12.62 17.06
N ILE A 294 6.22 -11.57 17.23
CA ILE A 294 4.92 -11.41 16.58
C ILE A 294 5.07 -10.36 15.46
N VAL A 295 4.70 -10.73 14.25
CA VAL A 295 4.49 -9.79 13.14
C VAL A 295 3.01 -9.45 13.09
N LEU A 296 2.69 -8.19 13.38
CA LEU A 296 1.34 -7.64 13.36
C LEU A 296 1.16 -6.83 12.08
N ALA A 297 0.28 -7.27 11.18
CA ALA A 297 0.06 -6.63 9.88
C ALA A 297 -1.42 -6.32 9.65
N LEU A 298 -1.75 -5.03 9.49
CA LEU A 298 -3.11 -4.56 9.21
C LEU A 298 -3.60 -5.06 7.86
N VAL A 299 -4.79 -5.65 7.82
CA VAL A 299 -5.52 -6.04 6.61
C VAL A 299 -6.89 -5.34 6.59
N LYS A 300 -7.21 -4.63 5.51
CA LYS A 300 -8.44 -3.82 5.46
C LYS A 300 -9.22 -3.93 4.15
N ASN A 301 -8.62 -4.48 3.11
CA ASN A 301 -9.25 -4.68 1.80
C ASN A 301 -8.63 -5.89 1.08
N PRO A 302 -9.28 -6.43 0.02
CA PRO A 302 -8.82 -7.64 -0.65
C PRO A 302 -7.39 -7.55 -1.18
N THR A 303 -7.06 -6.48 -1.89
CA THR A 303 -5.73 -6.30 -2.49
C THR A 303 -4.64 -6.25 -1.42
N GLY A 304 -4.84 -5.47 -0.36
CA GLY A 304 -3.88 -5.39 0.75
C GLY A 304 -3.72 -6.72 1.48
N PHE A 305 -4.81 -7.49 1.64
CA PHE A 305 -4.75 -8.81 2.29
C PHE A 305 -3.98 -9.81 1.42
N ASN A 306 -4.25 -9.86 0.11
CA ASN A 306 -3.54 -10.74 -0.81
C ASN A 306 -2.04 -10.50 -0.77
N GLU A 307 -1.60 -9.25 -0.74
CA GLU A 307 -0.19 -8.93 -0.66
C GLU A 307 0.46 -9.32 0.67
N VAL A 308 -0.27 -9.19 1.78
CA VAL A 308 0.21 -9.69 3.07
C VAL A 308 0.33 -11.22 3.03
N LEU A 309 -0.67 -11.94 2.52
CA LEU A 309 -0.61 -13.40 2.39
C LEU A 309 0.55 -13.85 1.51
N ARG A 310 0.76 -13.22 0.34
CA ARG A 310 1.91 -13.49 -0.53
C ARG A 310 3.23 -13.32 0.22
N MET A 311 3.40 -12.18 0.87
CA MET A 311 4.61 -11.88 1.65
C MET A 311 4.90 -12.96 2.72
N LEU A 312 3.86 -13.46 3.40
CA LEU A 312 4.01 -14.46 4.44
C LEU A 312 4.35 -15.85 3.88
N VAL A 313 3.79 -16.21 2.73
CA VAL A 313 4.05 -17.50 2.07
C VAL A 313 5.41 -17.48 1.37
N GLU A 314 5.72 -16.41 0.61
CA GLU A 314 6.98 -16.28 -0.12
C GLU A 314 8.19 -16.01 0.82
N GLY A 315 7.93 -15.43 1.99
CA GLY A 315 8.95 -15.20 3.04
C GLY A 315 9.37 -16.46 3.78
N GLY A 316 8.68 -17.60 3.57
CA GLY A 316 9.06 -18.91 4.10
C GLY A 316 10.35 -19.45 3.45
N VAL A 317 11.07 -20.28 4.18
CA VAL A 317 12.34 -20.91 3.72
C VAL A 317 12.11 -21.81 2.49
N ASP A 318 10.87 -22.29 2.32
CA ASP A 318 10.45 -23.16 1.21
C ASP A 318 9.07 -22.69 0.73
N ALA A 319 9.04 -22.02 -0.42
CA ALA A 319 7.79 -21.50 -1.01
C ALA A 319 6.78 -22.62 -1.36
N ASP A 320 7.28 -23.85 -1.61
CA ASP A 320 6.42 -25.00 -1.91
C ASP A 320 5.78 -25.62 -0.65
N ALA A 321 6.35 -25.33 0.54
CA ALA A 321 5.82 -25.83 1.81
C ALA A 321 4.55 -25.10 2.28
N GLY A 322 4.16 -24.02 1.62
CA GLY A 322 3.06 -23.16 2.02
C GLY A 322 3.33 -22.44 3.35
N LEU A 323 2.27 -21.96 4.01
CA LEU A 323 2.42 -21.23 5.28
C LEU A 323 2.79 -22.19 6.43
N THR A 324 3.98 -22.01 6.99
CA THR A 324 4.53 -22.83 8.11
C THR A 324 4.46 -22.14 9.45
N THR A 325 4.24 -20.82 9.49
CA THR A 325 4.17 -20.01 10.70
C THR A 325 2.73 -19.91 11.20
N PRO A 326 2.46 -20.20 12.50
CA PRO A 326 1.13 -20.03 13.09
C PRO A 326 0.60 -18.62 12.85
N THR A 327 -0.65 -18.52 12.39
CA THR A 327 -1.24 -17.24 11.99
C THR A 327 -2.61 -17.07 12.63
N MET A 328 -2.87 -15.87 13.17
CA MET A 328 -4.18 -15.47 13.70
C MET A 328 -4.78 -14.38 12.81
N LEU A 329 -5.99 -14.59 12.32
CA LEU A 329 -6.78 -13.65 11.56
C LEU A 329 -7.89 -13.09 12.47
N ILE A 330 -7.90 -11.76 12.66
CA ILE A 330 -8.84 -11.10 13.57
C ILE A 330 -9.71 -10.14 12.76
N ILE A 331 -10.97 -10.53 12.54
CA ILE A 331 -11.89 -9.79 11.66
C ILE A 331 -13.00 -9.15 12.48
N ASN A 332 -13.09 -7.83 12.39
CA ASN A 332 -14.20 -7.04 12.92
C ASN A 332 -14.96 -6.37 11.76
N ASP A 333 -16.18 -5.90 12.05
CA ASP A 333 -17.09 -5.21 11.12
C ASP A 333 -17.67 -3.93 11.74
N LEU A 334 -16.87 -3.23 12.53
CA LEU A 334 -17.26 -1.93 13.06
C LEU A 334 -17.21 -0.85 11.95
N ASP A 335 -17.78 0.33 12.21
CA ASP A 335 -17.93 1.39 11.20
C ASP A 335 -16.60 1.74 10.49
N ALA A 336 -15.49 1.70 11.22
CA ALA A 336 -14.16 1.98 10.65
C ALA A 336 -13.56 0.81 9.84
N ASP A 337 -14.09 -0.42 10.01
CA ASP A 337 -13.69 -1.60 9.23
C ASP A 337 -14.55 -1.78 7.96
N GLY A 338 -15.73 -1.16 7.93
CA GLY A 338 -16.82 -1.47 7.01
C GLY A 338 -17.72 -2.60 7.53
N ARG A 339 -19.04 -2.41 7.35
CA ARG A 339 -20.05 -3.35 7.88
C ARG A 339 -20.15 -4.63 7.05
N ASP A 340 -19.86 -4.55 5.77
CA ASP A 340 -19.90 -5.68 4.86
C ASP A 340 -18.55 -6.41 4.86
N VAL A 341 -18.55 -7.66 5.29
CA VAL A 341 -17.36 -8.53 5.29
C VAL A 341 -17.30 -9.48 4.10
N SER A 342 -18.22 -9.35 3.14
CA SER A 342 -18.25 -10.20 1.94
C SER A 342 -17.00 -10.04 1.08
N TRP A 343 -16.27 -8.92 1.22
CA TRP A 343 -14.96 -8.71 0.58
C TRP A 343 -13.91 -9.78 0.94
N LEU A 344 -14.09 -10.53 2.02
CA LEU A 344 -13.24 -11.67 2.35
C LEU A 344 -13.29 -12.77 1.26
N TRP A 345 -14.35 -12.82 0.46
CA TRP A 345 -14.46 -13.77 -0.65
C TRP A 345 -13.65 -13.38 -1.88
N ASP A 346 -13.20 -12.13 -1.96
CA ASP A 346 -12.29 -11.64 -3.01
C ASP A 346 -10.81 -11.83 -2.65
N VAL A 347 -10.50 -12.27 -1.42
CA VAL A 347 -9.13 -12.58 -0.98
C VAL A 347 -8.79 -14.01 -1.37
N ASP A 348 -7.60 -14.20 -1.95
CA ASP A 348 -7.10 -15.50 -2.43
C ASP A 348 -6.54 -16.36 -1.28
N PHE A 349 -7.40 -16.69 -0.29
CA PHE A 349 -7.02 -17.56 0.85
C PHE A 349 -6.65 -18.98 0.44
N GLU A 350 -6.92 -19.38 -0.79
CA GLU A 350 -6.52 -20.64 -1.39
C GLU A 350 -5.01 -20.89 -1.31
N ILE A 351 -4.21 -19.83 -1.28
CA ILE A 351 -2.76 -19.89 -1.05
C ILE A 351 -2.41 -20.53 0.31
N LEU A 352 -3.32 -20.53 1.28
CA LEU A 352 -3.16 -21.12 2.60
C LEU A 352 -3.58 -22.60 2.67
N ALA A 353 -4.17 -23.13 1.60
CA ALA A 353 -4.64 -24.52 1.57
C ALA A 353 -3.46 -25.50 1.74
N SER A 354 -2.35 -25.25 1.04
CA SER A 354 -1.09 -25.94 1.28
C SER A 354 -0.40 -25.36 2.52
N GLY A 355 0.16 -26.19 3.35
CA GLY A 355 0.87 -25.75 4.56
C GLY A 355 0.42 -26.51 5.80
N ALA A 356 1.27 -26.46 6.83
CA ALA A 356 1.06 -27.23 8.07
C ALA A 356 0.64 -26.36 9.27
N ALA A 357 0.85 -25.04 9.20
CA ALA A 357 0.63 -24.15 10.33
C ALA A 357 -0.86 -24.09 10.74
N PRO A 358 -1.16 -23.99 12.04
CA PRO A 358 -2.51 -23.70 12.52
C PRO A 358 -2.91 -22.27 12.10
N LEU A 359 -4.20 -22.10 11.77
CA LEU A 359 -4.82 -20.84 11.44
C LEU A 359 -5.90 -20.54 12.48
N HIS A 360 -5.66 -19.54 13.30
CA HIS A 360 -6.59 -19.08 14.32
C HIS A 360 -7.48 -18.00 13.76
N THR A 361 -8.77 -18.02 14.08
CA THR A 361 -9.72 -16.97 13.70
C THR A 361 -10.35 -16.39 14.96
N ALA A 362 -10.44 -15.07 15.02
CA ALA A 362 -10.96 -14.32 16.18
C ALA A 362 -11.65 -13.02 15.72
N GLY A 363 -12.15 -12.25 16.67
CA GLY A 363 -12.91 -11.03 16.42
C GLY A 363 -14.40 -11.29 16.23
N ILE A 364 -15.16 -10.23 15.95
CA ILE A 364 -16.62 -10.27 15.79
C ILE A 364 -17.00 -11.23 14.65
N ARG A 365 -16.23 -11.21 13.55
CA ARG A 365 -16.42 -12.02 12.34
C ARG A 365 -15.43 -13.20 12.24
N GLY A 366 -14.87 -13.63 13.36
CA GLY A 366 -14.06 -14.84 13.43
C GLY A 366 -14.74 -16.08 12.84
N PRO A 367 -16.05 -16.32 13.11
CA PRO A 367 -16.81 -17.42 12.49
C PRO A 367 -16.87 -17.32 10.96
N ASP A 368 -17.13 -16.13 10.40
CA ASP A 368 -17.15 -15.92 8.95
C ASP A 368 -15.79 -16.22 8.32
N MET A 369 -14.71 -15.79 8.99
CA MET A 369 -13.34 -16.09 8.55
C MET A 369 -13.04 -17.59 8.58
N ALA A 370 -13.47 -18.31 9.60
CA ALA A 370 -13.31 -19.76 9.68
C ALA A 370 -14.05 -20.48 8.54
N VAL A 371 -15.26 -20.02 8.20
CA VAL A 371 -16.02 -20.52 7.04
C VAL A 371 -15.26 -20.23 5.74
N ARG A 372 -14.74 -19.01 5.56
CA ARG A 372 -13.96 -18.64 4.36
C ARG A 372 -12.73 -19.52 4.19
N LEU A 373 -11.96 -19.78 5.27
CA LEU A 373 -10.80 -20.67 5.24
C LEU A 373 -11.18 -22.10 4.83
N LYS A 374 -12.30 -22.62 5.36
CA LYS A 374 -12.82 -23.94 4.96
C LYS A 374 -13.08 -23.99 3.46
N TYR A 375 -13.73 -22.98 2.89
CA TYR A 375 -14.02 -22.92 1.46
C TYR A 375 -12.78 -22.66 0.60
N ALA A 376 -11.72 -22.09 1.18
CA ALA A 376 -10.40 -21.98 0.54
C ALA A 376 -9.62 -23.32 0.51
N GLY A 377 -10.21 -24.42 1.03
CA GLY A 377 -9.56 -25.72 1.02
C GLY A 377 -8.62 -25.98 2.20
N VAL A 378 -8.60 -25.10 3.20
CA VAL A 378 -7.80 -25.32 4.42
C VAL A 378 -8.38 -26.50 5.21
N ALA A 379 -7.53 -27.46 5.58
CA ALA A 379 -7.93 -28.62 6.35
C ALA A 379 -8.55 -28.21 7.69
N GLN A 380 -9.73 -28.72 8.04
CA GLN A 380 -10.50 -28.32 9.23
C GLN A 380 -9.70 -28.44 10.54
N ARG A 381 -8.81 -29.43 10.66
CA ARG A 381 -7.92 -29.60 11.84
C ARG A 381 -6.93 -28.45 12.05
N ARG A 382 -6.69 -27.60 11.04
CA ARG A 382 -5.82 -26.43 11.10
C ARG A 382 -6.58 -25.16 11.50
N ILE A 383 -7.91 -25.15 11.39
CA ILE A 383 -8.74 -23.97 11.67
C ILE A 383 -9.14 -24.01 13.14
N ILE A 384 -8.70 -23.02 13.91
CA ILE A 384 -8.98 -22.88 15.34
C ILE A 384 -9.79 -21.60 15.54
N LEU A 385 -11.09 -21.77 15.82
CA LEU A 385 -11.99 -20.64 16.06
C LEU A 385 -12.01 -20.27 17.54
N HIS A 386 -11.75 -18.98 17.84
CA HIS A 386 -11.91 -18.40 19.17
C HIS A 386 -13.29 -17.73 19.34
N PRO A 387 -13.88 -17.79 20.52
CA PRO A 387 -15.17 -17.15 20.79
C PRO A 387 -15.11 -15.64 20.55
N PRO A 388 -16.14 -15.03 19.94
CA PRO A 388 -16.27 -13.58 19.85
C PRO A 388 -16.30 -12.91 21.24
N GLY A 389 -15.68 -11.73 21.37
CA GLY A 389 -15.65 -10.95 22.62
C GLY A 389 -14.56 -11.32 23.61
N GLU A 390 -13.78 -12.35 23.36
CA GLU A 390 -12.70 -12.83 24.24
C GLU A 390 -11.31 -12.59 23.63
N LEU A 391 -11.09 -11.48 22.94
CA LEU A 391 -9.87 -11.25 22.16
C LEU A 391 -8.59 -11.35 23.00
N ARG A 392 -8.60 -10.86 24.26
CA ARG A 392 -7.42 -10.95 25.14
C ARG A 392 -7.05 -12.39 25.45
N ALA A 393 -8.03 -13.22 25.78
CA ALA A 393 -7.81 -14.65 26.04
C ALA A 393 -7.32 -15.35 24.78
N ALA A 394 -7.98 -15.12 23.64
CA ALA A 394 -7.61 -15.68 22.35
C ALA A 394 -6.17 -15.36 21.95
N LEU A 395 -5.71 -14.12 22.15
CA LEU A 395 -4.34 -13.68 21.87
C LEU A 395 -3.32 -14.40 22.78
N LEU A 396 -3.60 -14.49 24.08
CA LEU A 396 -2.71 -15.17 25.01
C LEU A 396 -2.63 -16.67 24.74
N ASP A 397 -3.76 -17.32 24.46
CA ASP A 397 -3.81 -18.74 24.09
C ASP A 397 -3.02 -19.00 22.80
N PHE A 398 -3.20 -18.14 21.77
CA PHE A 398 -2.46 -18.23 20.52
C PHE A 398 -0.95 -18.10 20.73
N VAL A 399 -0.52 -17.10 21.49
CA VAL A 399 0.91 -16.87 21.75
C VAL A 399 1.51 -18.04 22.55
N ARG A 400 0.82 -18.53 23.58
CA ARG A 400 1.30 -19.60 24.46
C ARG A 400 1.28 -20.99 23.82
N ALA A 401 0.42 -21.21 22.82
CA ALA A 401 0.39 -22.45 22.06
C ALA A 401 1.66 -22.66 21.22
N ALA A 402 2.37 -21.60 20.87
CA ALA A 402 3.61 -21.68 20.14
C ALA A 402 4.83 -21.87 21.07
N PRO A 403 5.89 -22.55 20.64
CA PRO A 403 7.12 -22.67 21.41
C PRO A 403 7.81 -21.31 21.59
N VAL A 404 8.59 -21.17 22.69
CA VAL A 404 9.43 -19.98 22.89
C VAL A 404 10.45 -19.87 21.74
N GLY A 405 10.66 -18.67 21.24
CA GLY A 405 11.50 -18.40 20.08
C GLY A 405 10.79 -18.53 18.72
N ALA A 406 9.50 -18.91 18.70
CA ALA A 406 8.74 -18.98 17.45
C ALA A 406 8.36 -17.60 16.92
N ASP A 407 8.31 -17.50 15.60
CA ASP A 407 7.65 -16.41 14.89
C ASP A 407 6.14 -16.66 14.82
N LEU A 408 5.34 -15.62 14.95
CA LEU A 408 3.88 -15.64 14.89
C LEU A 408 3.36 -14.52 13.99
N TYR A 409 2.26 -14.75 13.29
CA TYR A 409 1.61 -13.71 12.49
C TYR A 409 0.23 -13.39 13.05
N ILE A 410 -0.10 -12.10 13.16
CA ILE A 410 -1.43 -11.61 13.52
C ILE A 410 -1.88 -10.62 12.47
N LEU A 411 -3.02 -10.92 11.83
CA LEU A 411 -3.59 -10.18 10.71
C LEU A 411 -4.96 -9.61 11.10
N PRO A 412 -5.01 -8.44 11.75
CA PRO A 412 -6.26 -7.82 12.17
C PRO A 412 -6.81 -6.83 11.15
N THR A 413 -8.13 -6.64 11.12
CA THR A 413 -8.77 -5.45 10.56
C THR A 413 -8.49 -4.23 11.44
N TYR A 414 -8.92 -3.03 11.02
CA TYR A 414 -8.49 -1.78 11.66
C TYR A 414 -8.86 -1.68 13.14
N THR A 415 -10.13 -1.91 13.49
CA THR A 415 -10.55 -1.83 14.90
C THR A 415 -9.98 -2.98 15.75
N ALA A 416 -9.83 -4.17 15.14
CA ALA A 416 -9.15 -5.29 15.77
C ALA A 416 -7.66 -4.99 16.02
N MET A 417 -6.99 -4.26 15.12
CA MET A 417 -5.61 -3.80 15.30
C MET A 417 -5.49 -2.87 16.52
N LEU A 418 -6.40 -1.90 16.64
CA LEU A 418 -6.40 -0.96 17.77
C LEU A 418 -6.59 -1.71 19.10
N GLU A 419 -7.51 -2.66 19.15
CA GLU A 419 -7.78 -3.47 20.33
C GLU A 419 -6.59 -4.39 20.67
N THR A 420 -6.02 -5.09 19.67
CA THR A 420 -4.84 -5.94 19.83
C THR A 420 -3.66 -5.14 20.39
N ARG A 421 -3.40 -3.95 19.87
CA ARG A 421 -2.32 -3.09 20.39
C ARG A 421 -2.57 -2.62 21.80
N ARG A 422 -3.81 -2.27 22.15
CA ARG A 422 -4.16 -1.92 23.51
C ARG A 422 -3.87 -3.08 24.46
N ILE A 423 -4.24 -4.30 24.08
CA ILE A 423 -3.94 -5.50 24.88
C ILE A 423 -2.42 -5.68 25.02
N PHE A 424 -1.64 -5.51 23.95
CA PHE A 424 -0.18 -5.61 24.00
C PHE A 424 0.47 -4.50 24.83
N ALA A 425 -0.09 -3.28 24.84
CA ALA A 425 0.37 -2.20 25.71
C ALA A 425 0.08 -2.53 27.20
N ASP A 426 -1.11 -3.03 27.51
CA ASP A 426 -1.48 -3.49 28.85
C ASP A 426 -0.56 -4.63 29.36
N LEU A 427 -0.01 -5.42 28.43
CA LEU A 427 0.96 -6.49 28.73
C LEU A 427 2.42 -6.01 28.75
N GLY A 428 2.65 -4.73 28.50
CA GLY A 428 3.98 -4.13 28.46
C GLY A 428 4.83 -4.48 27.22
N ALA A 429 4.22 -5.06 26.18
CA ALA A 429 4.92 -5.50 24.98
C ALA A 429 5.14 -4.37 23.94
N VAL A 430 4.31 -3.34 23.97
CA VAL A 430 4.43 -2.15 23.11
C VAL A 430 4.17 -0.87 23.92
N ARG A 431 4.65 0.29 23.40
CA ARG A 431 4.33 1.58 24.01
C ARG A 431 2.91 2.00 23.63
N ASP A 432 2.26 2.78 24.50
CA ASP A 432 0.96 3.36 24.23
C ASP A 432 0.98 4.23 22.95
N PHE A 433 -0.10 4.16 22.19
CA PHE A 433 -0.28 4.90 20.93
C PHE A 433 -0.05 6.41 21.06
N TRP A 434 -0.41 6.99 22.22
CA TRP A 434 -0.33 8.45 22.49
C TRP A 434 1.08 8.92 22.90
N GLN A 435 2.05 8.01 23.00
CA GLN A 435 3.43 8.30 23.43
C GLN A 435 4.46 8.22 22.26
N GLN A 436 3.99 8.11 21.01
CA GLN A 436 4.85 8.05 19.81
C GLN A 436 4.90 9.38 19.04
#